data_ceac2e0234917acdb0dcea9049e92657
#
_entry.id   ceac2e0234917acdb0dcea9049e92657
#
_cell.length_a   1.000
_cell.length_b   1.000
_cell.length_c   1.000
_cell.angle_alpha   90.00
_cell.angle_beta   90.00
_cell.angle_gamma   90.00
#
_symmetry.space_group_name_H-M   'P 1'
#
loop_
_entity.id
_entity.type
_entity.pdbx_description
1 polymer ?
#
loop_
_entity_poly.entity_id
_entity_poly.type
_entity_poly.pdbx_seq_one_letter_code
_entity_poly.pdbx_strand_id
1 'polypeptide(L)'
;MQKVDIKKHEDQLRKFTELLLEWNKTHNLVSRKTTQNINEHIEDSLLAAPLLRDNIMDLGSGGGFPGIPIAITNPQKKVYLVERRQTKAAFLLNTTNQLELDNTKVIHADSRELKAHELGENLDIVARAFGSPKNTIKAIKSLLKTPGTRLKIMKTAPAPEPEEIPQNYEVEKIEEINLKGKDKGRILVTIRNKEP
;
A
#
# COMPACT_ATOMS: atom_id res chain seq x y z
N MET A 1 -20.67 1.22 -5.07
CA MET A 1 -19.33 1.79 -5.29
C MET A 1 -19.38 3.27 -4.95
N GLN A 2 -18.86 3.67 -3.80
CA GLN A 2 -18.66 5.08 -3.51
C GLN A 2 -17.65 5.62 -4.52
N LYS A 3 -18.01 6.63 -5.29
CA LYS A 3 -17.07 7.40 -6.10
C LYS A 3 -16.09 8.05 -5.12
N VAL A 4 -14.81 7.70 -5.22
CA VAL A 4 -13.75 8.43 -4.52
C VAL A 4 -13.88 9.89 -4.95
N ASP A 5 -14.21 10.78 -4.03
CA ASP A 5 -14.32 12.21 -4.32
C ASP A 5 -12.90 12.81 -4.37
N ILE A 6 -12.22 12.58 -5.49
CA ILE A 6 -10.86 13.07 -5.74
C ILE A 6 -10.80 14.60 -5.54
N LYS A 7 -11.89 15.30 -5.90
CA LYS A 7 -11.97 16.76 -5.84
C LYS A 7 -11.88 17.28 -4.40
N LYS A 8 -12.45 16.56 -3.43
CA LYS A 8 -12.45 16.94 -2.01
C LYS A 8 -11.04 16.94 -1.41
N HIS A 9 -10.16 16.10 -1.91
CA HIS A 9 -8.79 15.91 -1.39
C HIS A 9 -7.70 16.38 -2.35
N GLU A 10 -8.08 17.14 -3.39
CA GLU A 10 -7.16 17.57 -4.45
C GLU A 10 -5.98 18.39 -3.89
N ASP A 11 -6.25 19.31 -2.96
CA ASP A 11 -5.20 20.13 -2.33
C ASP A 11 -4.24 19.29 -1.49
N GLN A 12 -4.73 18.29 -0.75
CA GLN A 12 -3.87 17.39 0.04
C GLN A 12 -3.01 16.50 -0.88
N LEU A 13 -3.56 15.97 -1.97
CA LEU A 13 -2.81 15.18 -2.97
C LEU A 13 -1.74 16.02 -3.66
N ARG A 14 -2.04 17.27 -3.98
CA ARG A 14 -1.07 18.23 -4.54
C ARG A 14 0.05 18.48 -3.55
N LYS A 15 -0.27 18.80 -2.29
CA LYS A 15 0.72 19.03 -1.22
C LYS A 15 1.58 17.78 -0.96
N PHE A 16 0.99 16.58 -1.00
CA PHE A 16 1.74 15.32 -0.93
C PHE A 16 2.77 15.22 -2.06
N THR A 17 2.36 15.53 -3.28
CA THR A 17 3.26 15.51 -4.46
C THR A 17 4.42 16.50 -4.29
N GLU A 18 4.14 17.72 -3.84
CA GLU A 18 5.15 18.76 -3.59
C GLU A 18 6.16 18.29 -2.53
N LEU A 19 5.70 17.77 -1.40
CA LEU A 19 6.54 17.23 -0.33
C LEU A 19 7.42 16.07 -0.82
N LEU A 20 6.84 15.14 -1.58
CA LEU A 20 7.59 14.01 -2.14
C LEU A 20 8.69 14.48 -3.08
N LEU A 21 8.39 15.41 -3.98
CA LEU A 21 9.37 15.95 -4.92
C LEU A 21 10.49 16.72 -4.20
N GLU A 22 10.14 17.51 -3.18
CA GLU A 22 11.11 18.25 -2.38
C GLU A 22 12.09 17.31 -1.66
N TRP A 23 11.58 16.35 -0.91
CA TRP A 23 12.42 15.38 -0.21
C TRP A 23 13.22 14.49 -1.17
N ASN A 24 12.67 14.19 -2.34
CA ASN A 24 13.35 13.33 -3.32
C ASN A 24 14.58 13.99 -3.94
N LYS A 25 14.71 15.34 -3.92
CA LYS A 25 15.90 16.06 -4.39
C LYS A 25 17.16 15.64 -3.65
N THR A 26 17.04 15.31 -2.36
CA THR A 26 18.18 15.00 -1.47
C THR A 26 18.24 13.56 -1.01
N HIS A 27 17.10 12.84 -0.97
CA HIS A 27 17.02 11.56 -0.25
C HIS A 27 16.72 10.34 -1.12
N ASN A 28 16.50 10.51 -2.43
CA ASN A 28 16.18 9.40 -3.35
C ASN A 28 15.09 8.45 -2.81
N LEU A 29 13.97 9.01 -2.34
CA LEU A 29 12.85 8.26 -1.78
C LEU A 29 12.23 7.31 -2.81
N VAL A 30 12.12 7.81 -4.05
CA VAL A 30 11.54 7.10 -5.20
C VAL A 30 12.43 7.27 -6.43
N SER A 31 12.27 6.38 -7.42
CA SER A 31 13.02 6.45 -8.67
C SER A 31 12.61 7.66 -9.52
N ARG A 32 13.50 8.06 -10.45
CA ARG A 32 13.20 9.10 -11.46
C ARG A 32 11.94 8.75 -12.28
N LYS A 33 11.76 7.48 -12.62
CA LYS A 33 10.56 7.01 -13.31
C LYS A 33 9.29 7.28 -12.49
N THR A 34 9.35 7.07 -11.18
CA THR A 34 8.23 7.35 -10.28
C THR A 34 7.92 8.85 -10.22
N THR A 35 8.94 9.72 -10.12
CA THR A 35 8.73 11.18 -10.10
C THR A 35 8.11 11.71 -11.39
N GLN A 36 8.43 11.11 -12.54
CA GLN A 36 7.84 11.48 -13.83
C GLN A 36 6.37 11.01 -13.99
N ASN A 37 5.93 10.05 -13.18
CA ASN A 37 4.61 9.42 -13.30
C ASN A 37 3.83 9.44 -11.97
N ILE A 38 4.03 10.45 -11.12
CA ILE A 38 3.39 10.53 -9.78
C ILE A 38 1.88 10.42 -9.89
N ASN A 39 1.25 11.12 -10.84
CA ASN A 39 -0.20 11.07 -11.03
C ASN A 39 -0.71 9.65 -11.31
N GLU A 40 0.03 8.86 -12.10
CA GLU A 40 -0.34 7.45 -12.33
C GLU A 40 -0.25 6.62 -11.04
N HIS A 41 0.73 6.90 -10.19
CA HIS A 41 0.86 6.21 -8.91
C HIS A 41 -0.25 6.61 -7.92
N ILE A 42 -0.70 7.86 -7.95
CA ILE A 42 -1.89 8.31 -7.22
C ILE A 42 -3.12 7.59 -7.76
N GLU A 43 -3.36 7.63 -9.08
CA GLU A 43 -4.49 6.94 -9.74
C GLU A 43 -4.54 5.46 -9.38
N ASP A 44 -3.43 4.73 -9.52
CA ASP A 44 -3.33 3.30 -9.16
C ASP A 44 -3.73 3.07 -7.68
N SER A 45 -3.30 3.95 -6.77
CA SER A 45 -3.62 3.87 -5.34
C SER A 45 -5.11 4.07 -5.08
N LEU A 46 -5.72 5.06 -5.73
CA LEU A 46 -7.14 5.39 -5.59
C LEU A 46 -8.05 4.30 -6.16
N LEU A 47 -7.63 3.67 -7.27
CA LEU A 47 -8.38 2.56 -7.87
C LEU A 47 -8.35 1.30 -6.99
N ALA A 48 -7.29 1.07 -6.23
CA ALA A 48 -7.20 -0.04 -5.29
C ALA A 48 -8.02 0.19 -4.01
N ALA A 49 -8.19 1.45 -3.58
CA ALA A 49 -8.80 1.81 -2.30
C ALA A 49 -10.20 1.20 -2.03
N PRO A 50 -11.14 1.13 -3.01
CA PRO A 50 -12.45 0.52 -2.82
C PRO A 50 -12.40 -1.01 -2.60
N LEU A 51 -11.30 -1.65 -2.98
CA LEU A 51 -11.09 -3.10 -2.88
C LEU A 51 -10.41 -3.49 -1.56
N LEU A 52 -10.08 -2.51 -0.72
CA LEU A 52 -9.44 -2.69 0.58
C LEU A 52 -10.45 -2.48 1.71
N ARG A 53 -10.31 -3.26 2.77
CA ARG A 53 -11.06 -3.09 4.02
C ARG A 53 -10.62 -1.83 4.77
N ASP A 54 -11.22 -1.56 5.92
CA ASP A 54 -10.98 -0.32 6.66
C ASP A 54 -9.67 -0.33 7.48
N ASN A 55 -9.07 -1.50 7.70
CA ASN A 55 -7.80 -1.65 8.40
C ASN A 55 -6.71 -2.08 7.40
N ILE A 56 -5.77 -1.19 7.13
CA ILE A 56 -4.78 -1.34 6.04
C ILE A 56 -3.38 -1.19 6.60
N MET A 57 -2.46 -2.05 6.15
CA MET A 57 -1.03 -1.88 6.33
C MET A 57 -0.37 -1.74 4.96
N ASP A 58 0.27 -0.61 4.70
CA ASP A 58 1.12 -0.40 3.52
C ASP A 58 2.52 -0.94 3.82
N LEU A 59 2.88 -2.04 3.18
CA LEU A 59 4.12 -2.78 3.42
C LEU A 59 5.28 -2.21 2.61
N GLY A 60 6.23 -1.59 3.29
CA GLY A 60 7.35 -0.92 2.65
C GLY A 60 6.91 0.37 1.97
N SER A 61 6.23 1.24 2.70
CA SER A 61 5.54 2.44 2.20
C SER A 61 6.42 3.40 1.40
N GLY A 62 7.72 3.42 1.65
CA GLY A 62 8.71 4.14 0.86
C GLY A 62 8.40 5.61 0.65
N GLY A 63 8.02 5.98 -0.58
CA GLY A 63 7.57 7.32 -0.95
C GLY A 63 6.08 7.56 -0.67
N GLY A 64 5.43 6.72 0.13
CA GLY A 64 4.05 6.88 0.58
C GLY A 64 2.99 6.25 -0.32
N PHE A 65 3.38 5.41 -1.28
CA PHE A 65 2.44 4.75 -2.19
C PHE A 65 2.26 3.25 -1.89
N PRO A 66 1.03 2.76 -1.80
CA PRO A 66 -0.25 3.43 -2.04
C PRO A 66 -0.83 4.12 -0.79
N GLY A 67 -0.23 3.98 0.39
CA GLY A 67 -0.82 4.30 1.68
C GLY A 67 -1.28 5.75 1.86
N ILE A 68 -0.45 6.76 1.50
CA ILE A 68 -0.81 8.18 1.69
C ILE A 68 -1.98 8.61 0.80
N PRO A 69 -2.03 8.33 -0.53
CA PRO A 69 -3.21 8.65 -1.33
C PRO A 69 -4.49 7.97 -0.82
N ILE A 70 -4.39 6.72 -0.34
CA ILE A 70 -5.53 6.02 0.26
C ILE A 70 -5.99 6.72 1.54
N ALA A 71 -5.07 7.09 2.43
CA ALA A 71 -5.39 7.78 3.68
C ALA A 71 -6.05 9.14 3.45
N ILE A 72 -5.56 9.93 2.49
CA ILE A 72 -6.13 11.22 2.12
C ILE A 72 -7.59 11.08 1.66
N THR A 73 -7.87 10.11 0.79
CA THR A 73 -9.19 9.99 0.15
C THR A 73 -10.17 9.12 0.91
N ASN A 74 -9.72 8.45 1.97
CA ASN A 74 -10.55 7.55 2.78
C ASN A 74 -10.28 7.78 4.28
N PRO A 75 -10.69 8.92 4.85
CA PRO A 75 -10.38 9.27 6.24
C PRO A 75 -10.98 8.30 7.27
N GLN A 76 -11.97 7.49 6.87
CA GLN A 76 -12.55 6.43 7.70
C GLN A 76 -11.69 5.17 7.79
N LYS A 77 -10.74 4.97 6.85
CA LYS A 77 -9.84 3.81 6.85
C LYS A 77 -8.62 4.09 7.73
N LYS A 78 -8.22 3.11 8.54
CA LYS A 78 -6.99 3.18 9.34
C LYS A 78 -5.81 2.66 8.51
N VAL A 79 -4.78 3.46 8.33
CA VAL A 79 -3.64 3.13 7.48
C VAL A 79 -2.33 3.12 8.28
N TYR A 80 -1.71 1.95 8.40
CA TYR A 80 -0.37 1.79 8.95
C TYR A 80 0.65 1.89 7.82
N LEU A 81 1.57 2.83 7.92
CA LEU A 81 2.67 3.03 6.96
C LEU A 81 3.93 2.40 7.54
N VAL A 82 4.30 1.21 7.05
CA VAL A 82 5.44 0.45 7.58
C VAL A 82 6.65 0.62 6.68
N GLU A 83 7.73 1.16 7.24
CA GLU A 83 8.98 1.38 6.51
C GLU A 83 10.19 1.14 7.42
N ARG A 84 11.15 0.35 6.95
CA ARG A 84 12.38 0.01 7.71
C ARG A 84 13.50 1.02 7.59
N ARG A 85 13.50 1.84 6.52
CA ARG A 85 14.55 2.84 6.29
C ARG A 85 14.21 4.13 7.02
N GLN A 86 15.08 4.56 7.94
CA GLN A 86 14.88 5.73 8.78
C GLN A 86 14.51 6.99 7.99
N THR A 87 15.25 7.31 6.91
CA THR A 87 14.99 8.49 6.09
C THR A 87 13.59 8.47 5.45
N LYS A 88 13.13 7.29 4.97
CA LYS A 88 11.80 7.14 4.39
C LYS A 88 10.71 7.20 5.46
N ALA A 89 10.93 6.60 6.63
CA ALA A 89 10.01 6.70 7.76
C ALA A 89 9.90 8.15 8.25
N ALA A 90 11.00 8.91 8.30
CA ALA A 90 10.98 10.33 8.63
C ALA A 90 10.19 11.16 7.60
N PHE A 91 10.34 10.88 6.30
CA PHE A 91 9.51 11.48 5.25
C PHE A 91 8.03 11.21 5.48
N LEU A 92 7.66 9.95 5.71
CA LEU A 92 6.26 9.56 5.95
C LEU A 92 5.68 10.29 7.16
N LEU A 93 6.42 10.34 8.27
CA LEU A 93 5.99 11.03 9.49
C LEU A 93 5.81 12.54 9.26
N ASN A 94 6.78 13.18 8.58
CA ASN A 94 6.66 14.59 8.23
C ASN A 94 5.44 14.85 7.33
N THR A 95 5.23 14.00 6.35
CA THR A 95 4.13 14.15 5.38
C THR A 95 2.77 13.94 6.04
N THR A 96 2.60 12.90 6.85
CA THR A 96 1.32 12.65 7.55
C THR A 96 0.97 13.77 8.51
N ASN A 97 1.96 14.34 9.22
CA ASN A 97 1.76 15.49 10.09
C ASN A 97 1.38 16.75 9.31
N GLN A 98 2.08 17.07 8.21
CA GLN A 98 1.78 18.27 7.40
C GLN A 98 0.44 18.20 6.67
N LEU A 99 -0.04 17.00 6.39
CA LEU A 99 -1.34 16.75 5.76
C LEU A 99 -2.46 16.51 6.78
N GLU A 100 -2.14 16.52 8.09
CA GLU A 100 -3.09 16.27 9.18
C GLU A 100 -3.88 14.97 8.99
N LEU A 101 -3.16 13.87 8.69
CA LEU A 101 -3.77 12.56 8.44
C LEU A 101 -3.92 11.77 9.76
N ASP A 102 -4.94 12.08 10.54
CA ASP A 102 -5.21 11.45 11.85
C ASP A 102 -5.53 9.96 11.74
N ASN A 103 -5.90 9.50 10.56
CA ASN A 103 -6.19 8.09 10.26
C ASN A 103 -4.93 7.27 9.90
N THR A 104 -3.73 7.84 10.06
CA THR A 104 -2.47 7.16 9.75
C THR A 104 -1.63 6.88 10.99
N LYS A 105 -0.84 5.81 10.93
CA LYS A 105 0.24 5.53 11.90
C LYS A 105 1.49 5.10 11.15
N VAL A 106 2.55 5.89 11.24
CA VAL A 106 3.87 5.51 10.70
C VAL A 106 4.57 4.58 11.67
N ILE A 107 5.08 3.45 11.17
CA ILE A 107 5.82 2.45 11.95
C ILE A 107 7.20 2.27 11.31
N HIS A 108 8.22 2.79 11.99
CA HIS A 108 9.60 2.59 11.60
C HIS A 108 10.10 1.26 12.16
N ALA A 109 9.92 0.19 11.41
CA ALA A 109 10.31 -1.17 11.79
C ALA A 109 10.51 -2.08 10.58
N ASP A 110 11.17 -3.19 10.78
CA ASP A 110 11.12 -4.31 9.83
C ASP A 110 9.78 -5.05 10.01
N SER A 111 9.10 -5.34 8.91
CA SER A 111 7.79 -6.00 8.95
C SER A 111 7.79 -7.37 9.64
N ARG A 112 8.96 -8.02 9.71
CA ARG A 112 9.15 -9.31 10.41
C ARG A 112 9.05 -9.20 11.92
N GLU A 113 9.21 -7.98 12.47
CA GLU A 113 9.19 -7.70 13.91
C GLU A 113 7.78 -7.30 14.40
N LEU A 114 6.87 -7.03 13.47
CA LEU A 114 5.52 -6.59 13.79
C LEU A 114 4.68 -7.70 14.41
N LYS A 115 3.88 -7.32 15.40
CA LYS A 115 2.94 -8.20 16.08
C LYS A 115 1.51 -7.88 15.64
N ALA A 116 0.75 -8.92 15.30
CA ALA A 116 -0.59 -8.77 14.76
C ALA A 116 -1.54 -7.98 15.67
N HIS A 117 -1.44 -8.18 17.01
CA HIS A 117 -2.29 -7.49 17.96
C HIS A 117 -2.11 -5.96 17.99
N GLU A 118 -0.98 -5.46 17.47
CA GLU A 118 -0.71 -4.02 17.38
C GLU A 118 -1.40 -3.36 16.17
N LEU A 119 -1.82 -4.18 15.20
CA LEU A 119 -2.38 -3.74 13.91
C LEU A 119 -3.90 -3.94 13.81
N GLY A 120 -4.51 -4.62 14.79
CA GLY A 120 -5.94 -4.91 14.81
C GLY A 120 -6.35 -6.08 13.91
N GLU A 121 -7.64 -6.35 13.88
CA GLU A 121 -8.23 -7.48 13.15
C GLU A 121 -8.57 -7.13 11.70
N ASN A 122 -8.84 -8.16 10.89
CA ASN A 122 -9.25 -8.02 9.49
C ASN A 122 -8.32 -7.12 8.66
N LEU A 123 -7.02 -7.29 8.84
CA LEU A 123 -5.99 -6.47 8.23
C LEU A 123 -5.80 -6.81 6.74
N ASP A 124 -5.85 -5.80 5.88
CA ASP A 124 -5.38 -5.87 4.51
C ASP A 124 -3.95 -5.34 4.43
N ILE A 125 -2.98 -6.22 4.15
CA ILE A 125 -1.58 -5.85 3.95
C ILE A 125 -1.38 -5.58 2.46
N VAL A 126 -1.20 -4.32 2.09
CA VAL A 126 -0.98 -3.92 0.71
C VAL A 126 0.51 -3.87 0.43
N ALA A 127 0.93 -4.49 -0.67
CA ALA A 127 2.31 -4.47 -1.14
C ALA A 127 2.37 -4.01 -2.60
N ARG A 128 3.23 -3.01 -2.87
CA ARG A 128 3.52 -2.55 -4.22
C ARG A 128 5.03 -2.49 -4.42
N ALA A 129 5.54 -3.19 -5.45
CA ALA A 129 6.98 -3.25 -5.76
C ALA A 129 7.87 -3.68 -4.56
N PHE A 130 7.34 -4.50 -3.65
CA PHE A 130 8.05 -4.97 -2.47
C PHE A 130 8.99 -6.16 -2.77
N GLY A 131 8.68 -6.97 -3.78
CA GLY A 131 9.44 -8.13 -4.20
C GLY A 131 8.56 -9.20 -4.84
N SER A 132 9.09 -10.44 -4.97
CA SER A 132 8.27 -11.56 -5.42
C SER A 132 7.19 -11.91 -4.38
N PRO A 133 6.07 -12.53 -4.79
CA PRO A 133 5.03 -12.99 -3.86
C PRO A 133 5.57 -13.83 -2.72
N LYS A 134 6.46 -14.78 -3.03
CA LYS A 134 7.12 -15.65 -2.03
C LYS A 134 7.90 -14.86 -0.98
N ASN A 135 8.67 -13.85 -1.41
CA ASN A 135 9.47 -13.02 -0.50
C ASN A 135 8.57 -12.10 0.33
N THR A 136 7.51 -11.55 -0.27
CA THR A 136 6.52 -10.72 0.42
C THR A 136 5.82 -11.53 1.51
N ILE A 137 5.33 -12.73 1.19
CA ILE A 137 4.70 -13.65 2.17
C ILE A 137 5.68 -13.97 3.30
N LYS A 138 6.94 -14.28 2.98
CA LYS A 138 7.98 -14.58 4.00
C LYS A 138 8.17 -13.40 4.97
N ALA A 139 8.14 -12.17 4.48
CA ALA A 139 8.35 -10.97 5.29
C ALA A 139 7.21 -10.67 6.29
N ILE A 140 6.00 -11.19 6.03
CA ILE A 140 4.81 -10.94 6.86
C ILE A 140 4.16 -12.25 7.34
N LYS A 141 4.92 -13.35 7.36
CA LYS A 141 4.39 -14.69 7.67
C LYS A 141 3.70 -14.73 9.04
N SER A 142 4.21 -14.04 10.04
CA SER A 142 3.60 -13.95 11.38
C SER A 142 2.22 -13.28 11.35
N LEU A 143 2.08 -12.22 10.57
CA LEU A 143 0.83 -11.47 10.42
C LEU A 143 -0.22 -12.28 9.66
N LEU A 144 0.17 -12.99 8.60
CA LEU A 144 -0.73 -13.81 7.78
C LEU A 144 -1.31 -15.04 8.53
N LYS A 145 -0.77 -15.38 9.70
CA LYS A 145 -1.36 -16.41 10.58
C LYS A 145 -2.57 -15.90 11.37
N THR A 146 -2.77 -14.58 11.41
CA THR A 146 -3.91 -14.00 12.12
C THR A 146 -5.17 -14.14 11.28
N PRO A 147 -6.25 -14.72 11.83
CA PRO A 147 -7.50 -14.84 11.10
C PRO A 147 -7.97 -13.51 10.50
N GLY A 148 -8.50 -13.58 9.29
CA GLY A 148 -8.97 -12.39 8.57
C GLY A 148 -7.88 -11.51 7.95
N THR A 149 -6.60 -11.79 8.17
CA THR A 149 -5.50 -11.04 7.49
C THR A 149 -5.33 -11.52 6.06
N ARG A 150 -5.18 -10.59 5.13
CA ARG A 150 -4.96 -10.83 3.70
C ARG A 150 -3.78 -10.02 3.18
N LEU A 151 -3.02 -10.61 2.26
CA LEU A 151 -2.03 -9.90 1.48
C LEU A 151 -2.67 -9.44 0.15
N LYS A 152 -2.54 -8.17 -0.16
CA LYS A 152 -3.02 -7.51 -1.38
C LYS A 152 -1.82 -7.03 -2.20
N ILE A 153 -1.47 -7.72 -3.27
CA ILE A 153 -0.34 -7.35 -4.14
C ILE A 153 -0.84 -6.52 -5.31
N MET A 154 -0.39 -5.26 -5.38
CA MET A 154 -0.60 -4.40 -6.54
C MET A 154 0.52 -4.63 -7.55
N LYS A 155 0.18 -5.11 -8.74
CA LYS A 155 1.17 -5.38 -9.80
C LYS A 155 0.58 -5.17 -11.20
N THR A 156 1.45 -5.19 -12.20
CA THR A 156 1.03 -5.33 -13.60
C THR A 156 0.84 -6.80 -13.90
N ALA A 157 -0.15 -7.15 -14.71
CA ALA A 157 -0.36 -8.52 -15.19
C ALA A 157 0.92 -9.07 -15.89
N PRO A 158 1.11 -10.39 -15.91
CA PRO A 158 0.19 -11.42 -15.46
C PRO A 158 0.14 -11.58 -13.93
N ALA A 159 -0.87 -12.35 -13.47
CA ALA A 159 -0.95 -12.80 -12.10
C ALA A 159 0.28 -13.68 -11.73
N PRO A 160 0.57 -13.86 -10.41
CA PRO A 160 1.61 -14.81 -10.00
C PRO A 160 1.30 -16.23 -10.47
N GLU A 161 2.33 -16.94 -10.93
CA GLU A 161 2.21 -18.36 -11.20
C GLU A 161 2.03 -19.13 -9.87
N PRO A 162 1.35 -20.31 -9.90
CA PRO A 162 1.11 -21.10 -8.69
C PRO A 162 2.39 -21.41 -7.90
N GLU A 163 3.52 -21.64 -8.59
CA GLU A 163 4.82 -21.95 -7.99
C GLU A 163 5.43 -20.77 -7.24
N GLU A 164 4.98 -19.53 -7.52
CA GLU A 164 5.39 -18.34 -6.79
C GLU A 164 4.69 -18.21 -5.43
N ILE A 165 3.62 -18.98 -5.18
CA ILE A 165 2.83 -18.96 -3.97
C ILE A 165 3.18 -20.20 -3.12
N PRO A 166 3.72 -20.02 -1.88
CA PRO A 166 4.01 -21.16 -1.00
C PRO A 166 2.74 -21.99 -0.70
N GLN A 167 2.89 -23.32 -0.54
CA GLN A 167 1.80 -24.28 -0.46
C GLN A 167 0.71 -23.98 0.60
N ASN A 168 1.10 -23.34 1.71
CA ASN A 168 0.17 -22.97 2.79
C ASN A 168 -0.69 -21.75 2.46
N TYR A 169 -0.49 -21.12 1.29
CA TYR A 169 -1.21 -19.93 0.86
C TYR A 169 -1.91 -20.20 -0.46
N GLU A 170 -2.92 -19.39 -0.75
CA GLU A 170 -3.65 -19.45 -2.00
C GLU A 170 -4.01 -18.05 -2.49
N VAL A 171 -4.17 -17.91 -3.80
CA VAL A 171 -4.79 -16.74 -4.41
C VAL A 171 -6.30 -16.86 -4.21
N GLU A 172 -6.85 -15.98 -3.37
CA GLU A 172 -8.30 -15.92 -3.10
C GLU A 172 -9.03 -15.21 -4.24
N LYS A 173 -8.42 -14.13 -4.78
CA LYS A 173 -9.05 -13.29 -5.80
C LYS A 173 -8.02 -12.52 -6.62
N ILE A 174 -8.34 -12.27 -7.88
CA ILE A 174 -7.62 -11.35 -8.76
C ILE A 174 -8.63 -10.34 -9.29
N GLU A 175 -8.36 -9.06 -9.12
CA GLU A 175 -9.22 -7.96 -9.52
C GLU A 175 -8.46 -7.00 -10.44
N GLU A 176 -9.07 -6.60 -11.53
CA GLU A 176 -8.53 -5.54 -12.39
C GLU A 176 -8.75 -4.17 -11.73
N ILE A 177 -7.71 -3.34 -11.71
CA ILE A 177 -7.72 -1.99 -11.15
C ILE A 177 -7.40 -0.96 -12.22
N ASN A 178 -8.14 -1.00 -13.33
CA ASN A 178 -7.95 -0.12 -14.47
C ASN A 178 -8.98 1.01 -14.49
N LEU A 179 -8.57 2.20 -14.97
CA LEU A 179 -9.51 3.25 -15.34
C LEU A 179 -10.27 2.82 -16.60
N LYS A 180 -11.57 3.13 -16.67
CA LYS A 180 -12.37 2.90 -17.88
C LYS A 180 -11.69 3.55 -19.09
N GLY A 181 -11.40 2.74 -20.12
CA GLY A 181 -10.75 3.19 -21.36
C GLY A 181 -9.21 3.28 -21.31
N LYS A 182 -8.59 2.95 -20.16
CA LYS A 182 -7.12 2.85 -20.02
C LYS A 182 -6.76 1.49 -19.43
N ASP A 183 -6.66 0.49 -20.29
CA ASP A 183 -6.13 -0.80 -19.86
C ASP A 183 -4.60 -0.70 -19.71
N LYS A 184 -4.15 -0.62 -18.46
CA LYS A 184 -2.72 -0.65 -18.12
C LYS A 184 -2.29 -2.03 -17.61
N GLY A 185 -3.17 -3.03 -17.70
CA GLY A 185 -2.93 -4.37 -17.15
C GLY A 185 -2.64 -4.35 -15.63
N ARG A 186 -3.24 -3.43 -14.88
CA ARG A 186 -3.08 -3.36 -13.43
C ARG A 186 -4.02 -4.35 -12.75
N ILE A 187 -3.49 -5.12 -11.82
CA ILE A 187 -4.27 -6.07 -11.03
C ILE A 187 -3.96 -5.94 -9.55
N LEU A 188 -4.96 -6.27 -8.73
CA LEU A 188 -4.85 -6.50 -7.30
C LEU A 188 -5.03 -7.99 -7.03
N VAL A 189 -3.99 -8.65 -6.54
CA VAL A 189 -4.00 -10.08 -6.21
C VAL A 189 -4.19 -10.23 -4.71
N THR A 190 -5.27 -10.87 -4.31
CA THR A 190 -5.55 -11.19 -2.90
C THR A 190 -5.03 -12.59 -2.58
N ILE A 191 -4.17 -12.68 -1.58
CA ILE A 191 -3.59 -13.93 -1.08
C ILE A 191 -3.96 -14.10 0.39
N ARG A 192 -4.35 -15.31 0.77
CA ARG A 192 -4.62 -15.68 2.16
C ARG A 192 -3.87 -16.94 2.59
N ASN A 193 -3.77 -17.12 3.89
CA ASN A 193 -3.38 -18.41 4.49
C ASN A 193 -4.56 -19.38 4.34
N LYS A 194 -4.28 -20.65 3.98
CA LYS A 194 -5.29 -21.72 3.89
C LYS A 194 -5.77 -22.17 5.26
N GLU A 195 -4.85 -22.13 6.24
CA GLU A 195 -5.09 -22.49 7.63
C GLU A 195 -4.85 -21.26 8.50
N PRO A 196 -5.89 -20.51 8.88
CA PRO A 196 -5.75 -19.34 9.73
C PRO A 196 -5.41 -19.69 11.18
#